data_899242a873f24d73c4952fc92832d9bd
#
_entry.id   899242a873f24d73c4952fc92832d9bd
#
_cell.length_a   1.000
_cell.length_b   1.000
_cell.length_c   1.000
_cell.angle_alpha   90.00
_cell.angle_beta   90.00
_cell.angle_gamma   90.00
#
_symmetry.space_group_name_H-M   'P 1'
#
loop_
_entity.id
_entity.type
_entity.pdbx_description
1 polymer ?
#
loop_
_entity_poly.entity_id
_entity_poly.type
_entity_poly.pdbx_seq_one_letter_code
_entity_poly.pdbx_strand_id
1 'polypeptide(L)'
;MHSILLLAFLLLAHGCSTPEVGSIEPGGVHSGLRSNDGAFIVKWETLPAPIPVNEFFIIDVRVLDAGNHGAPAMDVELSVDAAMPQHRHGMNHSPEIRQVGPGHWRVQDMLFHMPGDWVIYFDISRDDVIRRAQVSIEVD
;
A
#
# COMPACT_ATOMS: atom_id res chain seq x y z
N MET A 1 -44.56 -2.04 54.00
CA MET A 1 -44.48 -2.30 52.53
C MET A 1 -43.31 -1.48 52.01
N HIS A 2 -42.12 -2.11 51.86
CA HIS A 2 -40.90 -1.45 51.41
C HIS A 2 -40.57 -1.99 50.01
N SER A 3 -40.70 -1.11 49.02
CA SER A 3 -40.29 -1.42 47.64
C SER A 3 -38.79 -1.19 47.48
N ILE A 4 -38.05 -2.26 47.24
CA ILE A 4 -36.62 -2.22 46.93
C ILE A 4 -36.48 -2.00 45.41
N LEU A 5 -35.94 -0.84 45.02
CA LEU A 5 -35.62 -0.50 43.66
C LEU A 5 -34.24 -1.07 43.31
N LEU A 6 -34.21 -2.10 42.47
CA LEU A 6 -32.97 -2.71 41.97
C LEU A 6 -32.43 -1.86 40.82
N LEU A 7 -31.32 -1.17 41.03
CA LEU A 7 -30.62 -0.40 39.99
C LEU A 7 -29.66 -1.34 39.23
N ALA A 8 -30.03 -1.72 38.03
CA ALA A 8 -29.15 -2.51 37.13
C ALA A 8 -28.07 -1.60 36.54
N PHE A 9 -26.82 -1.85 36.91
CA PHE A 9 -25.65 -1.16 36.38
C PHE A 9 -25.22 -1.85 35.07
N LEU A 10 -25.49 -1.21 33.94
CA LEU A 10 -25.10 -1.69 32.60
C LEU A 10 -23.64 -1.31 32.37
N LEU A 11 -22.70 -2.26 32.48
CA LEU A 11 -21.31 -2.08 32.10
C LEU A 11 -21.22 -2.05 30.56
N LEU A 12 -20.99 -0.87 29.99
CA LEU A 12 -20.54 -0.75 28.60
C LEU A 12 -19.07 -1.14 28.51
N ALA A 13 -18.81 -2.34 28.02
CA ALA A 13 -17.46 -2.74 27.60
C ALA A 13 -17.08 -1.97 26.33
N HIS A 14 -16.21 -0.97 26.45
CA HIS A 14 -15.56 -0.35 25.31
C HIS A 14 -14.49 -1.30 24.79
N GLY A 15 -14.82 -2.01 23.70
CA GLY A 15 -13.85 -2.80 22.97
C GLY A 15 -12.84 -1.88 22.28
N CYS A 16 -11.60 -1.89 22.76
CA CYS A 16 -10.46 -1.34 22.01
C CYS A 16 -10.24 -2.23 20.78
N SER A 17 -10.68 -1.77 19.61
CA SER A 17 -10.31 -2.39 18.34
C SER A 17 -8.86 -2.01 18.04
N THR A 18 -7.95 -2.94 18.22
CA THR A 18 -6.59 -2.85 17.63
C THR A 18 -6.73 -2.90 16.13
N PRO A 19 -6.05 -2.01 15.35
CA PRO A 19 -6.02 -2.14 13.91
C PRO A 19 -5.33 -3.47 13.56
N GLU A 20 -6.07 -4.37 12.92
CA GLU A 20 -5.53 -5.57 12.31
C GLU A 20 -4.54 -5.13 11.22
N VAL A 21 -3.27 -5.40 11.43
CA VAL A 21 -2.27 -5.41 10.36
C VAL A 21 -2.61 -6.62 9.50
N GLY A 22 -3.39 -6.37 8.43
CA GLY A 22 -3.75 -7.41 7.48
C GLY A 22 -2.49 -7.99 6.85
N SER A 23 -2.24 -9.27 7.05
CA SER A 23 -1.27 -10.05 6.28
C SER A 23 -1.73 -10.07 4.83
N ILE A 24 -0.97 -9.44 3.95
CA ILE A 24 -1.26 -9.36 2.52
C ILE A 24 -0.74 -10.64 1.87
N GLU A 25 -1.67 -11.47 1.37
CA GLU A 25 -1.34 -12.64 0.57
C GLU A 25 -0.66 -12.20 -0.74
N PRO A 26 0.50 -12.77 -1.10
CA PRO A 26 1.18 -12.44 -2.35
C PRO A 26 0.38 -12.94 -3.55
N GLY A 27 -0.10 -12.02 -4.41
CA GLY A 27 -0.63 -12.37 -5.72
C GLY A 27 -2.08 -12.00 -6.01
N GLY A 28 -2.67 -11.02 -5.31
CA GLY A 28 -4.00 -10.47 -5.61
C GLY A 28 -3.97 -8.98 -5.93
N VAL A 29 -5.07 -8.47 -6.51
CA VAL A 29 -5.30 -7.02 -6.58
C VAL A 29 -5.37 -6.49 -5.16
N HIS A 30 -4.31 -5.80 -4.72
CA HIS A 30 -4.25 -5.28 -3.36
C HIS A 30 -5.17 -4.08 -3.21
N SER A 31 -6.12 -4.19 -2.30
CA SER A 31 -7.11 -3.15 -2.01
C SER A 31 -6.45 -1.94 -1.38
N GLY A 32 -6.41 -0.88 -2.15
CA GLY A 32 -6.23 0.52 -1.80
C GLY A 32 -5.34 0.90 -0.62
N LEU A 33 -4.01 1.02 -0.85
CA LEU A 33 -3.14 1.74 0.07
C LEU A 33 -3.46 3.23 0.03
N ARG A 34 -3.59 3.87 1.19
CA ARG A 34 -3.71 5.33 1.25
C ARG A 34 -2.35 5.99 1.32
N SER A 35 -2.20 7.13 0.64
CA SER A 35 -1.07 8.02 0.88
C SER A 35 -1.06 8.54 2.32
N ASN A 36 0.08 9.00 2.79
CA ASN A 36 0.32 9.47 4.16
C ASN A 36 -0.62 10.61 4.61
N ASP A 37 -1.14 11.41 3.68
CA ASP A 37 -2.14 12.47 3.93
C ASP A 37 -3.57 12.05 3.53
N GLY A 38 -3.75 10.84 2.99
CA GLY A 38 -5.03 10.30 2.55
C GLY A 38 -5.56 10.84 1.22
N ALA A 39 -4.80 11.68 0.50
CA ALA A 39 -5.23 12.31 -0.75
C ALA A 39 -5.36 11.31 -1.90
N PHE A 40 -4.55 10.25 -1.90
CA PHE A 40 -4.53 9.23 -2.95
C PHE A 40 -4.81 7.84 -2.40
N ILE A 41 -5.33 6.99 -3.28
CA ILE A 41 -5.49 5.55 -3.07
C ILE A 41 -4.70 4.85 -4.16
N VAL A 42 -3.72 4.02 -3.77
CA VAL A 42 -2.93 3.20 -4.68
C VAL A 42 -3.45 1.78 -4.68
N LYS A 43 -3.84 1.28 -5.86
CA LYS A 43 -4.10 -0.13 -6.12
C LYS A 43 -2.96 -0.67 -6.95
N TRP A 44 -2.50 -1.86 -6.66
CA TRP A 44 -1.36 -2.43 -7.34
C TRP A 44 -1.46 -3.96 -7.42
N GLU A 45 -0.81 -4.53 -8.41
CA GLU A 45 -0.66 -5.97 -8.58
C GLU A 45 0.71 -6.29 -9.17
N THR A 46 1.24 -7.47 -8.90
CA THR A 46 2.53 -7.93 -9.42
C THR A 46 2.37 -8.98 -10.50
N LEU A 47 3.27 -8.98 -11.46
CA LEU A 47 3.34 -9.92 -12.56
C LEU A 47 4.80 -10.41 -12.74
N PRO A 48 5.11 -11.69 -12.45
CA PRO A 48 4.19 -12.72 -11.95
C PRO A 48 3.79 -12.51 -10.48
N ALA A 49 2.84 -13.31 -10.04
CA ALA A 49 2.49 -13.49 -8.64
C ALA A 49 2.59 -14.99 -8.30
N PRO A 50 3.23 -15.39 -7.19
CA PRO A 50 3.94 -14.55 -6.22
C PRO A 50 5.17 -13.83 -6.83
N ILE A 51 5.70 -12.85 -6.10
CA ILE A 51 6.90 -12.11 -6.51
C ILE A 51 8.10 -13.07 -6.50
N PRO A 52 8.84 -13.20 -7.61
CA PRO A 52 10.00 -14.08 -7.66
C PRO A 52 11.21 -13.43 -6.98
N VAL A 53 12.08 -14.25 -6.38
CA VAL A 53 13.38 -13.82 -5.85
C VAL A 53 14.40 -13.84 -6.96
N ASN A 54 15.20 -12.77 -7.06
CA ASN A 54 16.32 -12.61 -8.00
C ASN A 54 15.92 -12.72 -9.48
N GLU A 55 14.67 -12.41 -9.81
CA GLU A 55 14.15 -12.31 -11.15
C GLU A 55 13.39 -10.98 -11.31
N PHE A 56 13.35 -10.45 -12.53
CA PHE A 56 12.60 -9.25 -12.82
C PHE A 56 11.09 -9.51 -12.78
N PHE A 57 10.35 -8.56 -12.22
CA PHE A 57 8.89 -8.57 -12.21
C PHE A 57 8.33 -7.18 -12.52
N ILE A 58 7.03 -7.12 -12.77
CA ILE A 58 6.30 -5.91 -13.11
C ILE A 58 5.34 -5.58 -11.97
N ILE A 59 5.14 -4.30 -11.69
CA ILE A 59 4.00 -3.82 -10.89
C ILE A 59 3.08 -3.02 -11.80
N ASP A 60 1.81 -3.40 -11.88
CA ASP A 60 0.75 -2.60 -12.47
C ASP A 60 0.13 -1.74 -11.39
N VAL A 61 0.13 -0.42 -11.54
CA VAL A 61 -0.22 0.55 -10.50
C VAL A 61 -1.34 1.46 -10.96
N ARG A 62 -2.40 1.57 -10.16
CA ARG A 62 -3.46 2.54 -10.34
C ARG A 62 -3.50 3.52 -9.17
N VAL A 63 -3.38 4.79 -9.46
CA VAL A 63 -3.49 5.88 -8.50
C VAL A 63 -4.84 6.56 -8.68
N LEU A 64 -5.62 6.59 -7.62
CA LEU A 64 -6.95 7.17 -7.57
C LEU A 64 -6.96 8.39 -6.66
N ASP A 65 -7.72 9.40 -7.01
CA ASP A 65 -7.94 10.59 -6.20
C ASP A 65 -9.03 10.31 -5.15
N ALA A 66 -8.66 10.32 -3.87
CA ALA A 66 -9.58 10.02 -2.78
C ALA A 66 -10.64 11.12 -2.60
N GLY A 67 -10.31 12.36 -2.92
CA GLY A 67 -11.21 13.52 -2.85
C GLY A 67 -12.20 13.57 -4.00
N ASN A 68 -11.94 12.84 -5.11
CA ASN A 68 -12.79 12.80 -6.29
C ASN A 68 -13.44 11.40 -6.48
N HIS A 69 -14.08 10.89 -5.43
CA HIS A 69 -14.82 9.61 -5.44
C HIS A 69 -14.01 8.40 -5.97
N GLY A 70 -12.68 8.44 -5.85
CA GLY A 70 -11.81 7.39 -6.36
C GLY A 70 -11.66 7.38 -7.89
N ALA A 71 -11.87 8.53 -8.53
CA ALA A 71 -11.55 8.69 -9.95
C ALA A 71 -10.04 8.54 -10.20
N PRO A 72 -9.60 8.16 -11.41
CA PRO A 72 -8.17 8.15 -11.75
C PRO A 72 -7.51 9.50 -11.42
N ALA A 73 -6.37 9.46 -10.74
CA ALA A 73 -5.63 10.67 -10.43
C ALA A 73 -5.04 11.27 -11.72
N MET A 74 -5.38 12.54 -11.98
CA MET A 74 -4.87 13.31 -13.11
C MET A 74 -3.74 14.23 -12.64
N ASP A 75 -2.86 14.59 -13.56
CA ASP A 75 -1.77 15.54 -13.34
C ASP A 75 -0.88 15.17 -12.14
N VAL A 76 -0.52 13.88 -12.07
CA VAL A 76 0.39 13.32 -11.08
C VAL A 76 1.55 12.58 -11.76
N GLU A 77 2.70 12.62 -11.11
CA GLU A 77 3.85 11.77 -11.43
C GLU A 77 3.96 10.67 -10.38
N LEU A 78 4.38 9.48 -10.80
CA LEU A 78 4.61 8.34 -9.93
C LEU A 78 6.09 7.97 -9.94
N SER A 79 6.67 7.81 -8.76
CA SER A 79 7.94 7.12 -8.54
C SER A 79 7.70 5.87 -7.69
N VAL A 80 8.36 4.78 -8.01
CA VAL A 80 8.29 3.53 -7.26
C VAL A 80 9.70 3.05 -6.95
N ASP A 81 9.92 2.68 -5.69
CA ASP A 81 11.16 2.12 -5.20
C ASP A 81 10.86 1.06 -4.15
N ALA A 82 11.86 0.26 -3.78
CA ALA A 82 11.73 -0.70 -2.70
C ALA A 82 13.03 -0.85 -1.91
N ALA A 83 12.88 -1.16 -0.63
CA ALA A 83 14.01 -1.37 0.27
C ALA A 83 13.73 -2.47 1.28
N MET A 84 14.80 -2.98 1.87
CA MET A 84 14.81 -3.83 3.07
C MET A 84 15.33 -3.00 4.25
N PRO A 85 14.46 -2.32 5.03
CA PRO A 85 14.91 -1.41 6.10
C PRO A 85 15.78 -2.11 7.16
N GLN A 86 15.49 -3.38 7.46
CA GLN A 86 16.25 -4.17 8.42
C GLN A 86 17.70 -4.42 7.96
N HIS A 87 17.93 -4.49 6.65
CA HIS A 87 19.23 -4.68 6.03
C HIS A 87 19.89 -3.37 5.59
N ARG A 88 19.16 -2.24 5.68
CA ARG A 88 19.63 -0.89 5.32
C ARG A 88 20.07 -0.75 3.87
N HIS A 89 19.42 -1.45 2.95
CA HIS A 89 19.67 -1.31 1.51
C HIS A 89 18.35 -1.35 0.73
N GLY A 90 18.39 -0.84 -0.48
CA GLY A 90 17.30 -0.90 -1.45
C GLY A 90 17.57 -1.92 -2.55
N MET A 91 16.77 -1.81 -3.61
CA MET A 91 17.07 -2.51 -4.86
C MET A 91 18.41 -2.02 -5.44
N ASN A 92 19.16 -2.91 -6.06
CA ASN A 92 20.38 -2.57 -6.80
C ASN A 92 20.10 -2.33 -8.29
N HIS A 93 18.84 -2.13 -8.63
CA HIS A 93 18.36 -1.81 -9.97
C HIS A 93 17.27 -0.74 -9.87
N SER A 94 17.21 0.19 -10.85
CA SER A 94 16.17 1.21 -10.93
C SER A 94 15.09 0.75 -11.91
N PRO A 95 13.81 0.71 -11.50
CA PRO A 95 12.73 0.29 -12.38
C PRO A 95 12.44 1.33 -13.47
N GLU A 96 11.93 0.88 -14.62
CA GLU A 96 11.36 1.74 -15.64
C GLU A 96 9.88 1.98 -15.33
N ILE A 97 9.48 3.25 -15.20
CA ILE A 97 8.11 3.64 -14.85
C ILE A 97 7.48 4.32 -16.07
N ARG A 98 6.38 3.78 -16.56
CA ARG A 98 5.66 4.30 -17.72
C ARG A 98 4.19 4.48 -17.43
N GLN A 99 3.66 5.68 -17.67
CA GLN A 99 2.22 5.90 -17.66
C GLN A 99 1.57 5.25 -18.89
N VAL A 100 0.58 4.39 -18.67
CA VAL A 100 -0.13 3.63 -19.71
C VAL A 100 -1.58 4.08 -19.89
N GLY A 101 -2.06 4.95 -19.01
CA GLY A 101 -3.39 5.55 -19.08
C GLY A 101 -3.64 6.54 -17.94
N PRO A 102 -4.82 7.18 -17.90
CA PRO A 102 -5.19 8.07 -16.79
C PRO A 102 -5.10 7.35 -15.45
N GLY A 103 -4.30 7.87 -14.51
CA GLY A 103 -4.08 7.26 -13.20
C GLY A 103 -3.53 5.83 -13.24
N HIS A 104 -2.90 5.40 -14.34
CA HIS A 104 -2.45 4.04 -14.54
C HIS A 104 -1.00 3.99 -15.04
N TRP A 105 -0.15 3.26 -14.31
CA TRP A 105 1.27 3.08 -14.63
C TRP A 105 1.65 1.62 -14.66
N ARG A 106 2.67 1.32 -15.47
CA ARG A 106 3.39 0.06 -15.45
C ARG A 106 4.82 0.32 -15.03
N VAL A 107 5.23 -0.40 -13.98
CA VAL A 107 6.58 -0.35 -13.41
C VAL A 107 7.27 -1.64 -13.79
N GLN A 108 8.26 -1.56 -14.67
CA GLN A 108 9.02 -2.70 -15.18
C GLN A 108 10.37 -2.80 -14.46
N ASP A 109 10.98 -3.95 -14.57
CA ASP A 109 12.33 -4.21 -14.04
C ASP A 109 12.46 -4.03 -12.52
N MET A 110 11.39 -4.29 -11.76
CA MET A 110 11.50 -4.46 -10.32
C MET A 110 12.31 -5.72 -10.02
N LEU A 111 13.21 -5.65 -9.03
CA LEU A 111 14.09 -6.78 -8.69
C LEU A 111 14.29 -6.89 -7.18
N PHE A 112 13.80 -7.96 -6.60
CA PHE A 112 14.10 -8.35 -5.23
C PHE A 112 15.18 -9.42 -5.23
N HIS A 113 16.42 -9.01 -4.99
CA HIS A 113 17.59 -9.85 -5.16
C HIS A 113 17.82 -10.87 -4.03
N MET A 114 16.99 -10.85 -2.98
CA MET A 114 17.04 -11.79 -1.86
C MET A 114 15.66 -11.92 -1.19
N PRO A 115 15.39 -13.06 -0.53
CA PRO A 115 14.16 -13.24 0.24
C PRO A 115 14.14 -12.37 1.50
N GLY A 116 12.96 -12.20 2.08
CA GLY A 116 12.72 -11.50 3.34
C GLY A 116 11.76 -10.32 3.22
N ASP A 117 11.78 -9.44 4.23
CA ASP A 117 10.84 -8.32 4.36
C ASP A 117 11.26 -7.12 3.52
N TRP A 118 10.51 -6.84 2.48
CA TRP A 118 10.65 -5.66 1.63
C TRP A 118 9.56 -4.64 1.90
N VAL A 119 9.88 -3.36 1.72
CA VAL A 119 8.90 -2.28 1.71
C VAL A 119 8.89 -1.67 0.32
N ILE A 120 7.72 -1.65 -0.34
CA ILE A 120 7.52 -0.94 -1.60
C ILE A 120 6.99 0.45 -1.28
N TYR A 121 7.58 1.47 -1.89
CA TYR A 121 7.20 2.87 -1.78
C TYR A 121 6.59 3.35 -3.09
N PHE A 122 5.44 3.98 -3.00
CA PHE A 122 4.78 4.67 -4.11
C PHE A 122 4.74 6.16 -3.78
N ASP A 123 5.59 6.93 -4.42
CA ASP A 123 5.67 8.38 -4.27
C ASP A 123 4.88 9.05 -5.38
N ILE A 124 3.79 9.70 -5.01
CA ILE A 124 2.90 10.43 -5.91
C ILE A 124 3.17 11.92 -5.76
N SER A 125 3.62 12.55 -6.84
CA SER A 125 3.86 14.01 -6.88
C SER A 125 2.73 14.71 -7.60
N ARG A 126 2.17 15.76 -6.99
CA ARG A 126 1.25 16.74 -7.59
C ARG A 126 1.59 18.11 -7.02
N ASP A 127 1.74 19.13 -7.90
CA ASP A 127 2.06 20.50 -7.51
C ASP A 127 3.32 20.58 -6.62
N ASP A 128 4.39 19.85 -6.99
CA ASP A 128 5.67 19.74 -6.26
C ASP A 128 5.56 19.18 -4.83
N VAL A 129 4.41 18.61 -4.46
CA VAL A 129 4.20 17.94 -3.17
C VAL A 129 4.19 16.44 -3.36
N ILE A 130 5.14 15.74 -2.71
CA ILE A 130 5.24 14.29 -2.72
C ILE A 130 4.40 13.70 -1.59
N ARG A 131 3.58 12.72 -1.93
CA ARG A 131 2.74 11.95 -1.01
C ARG A 131 3.06 10.47 -1.15
N ARG A 132 3.43 9.84 -0.06
CA ARG A 132 3.87 8.44 -0.08
C ARG A 132 2.77 7.51 0.39
N ALA A 133 2.52 6.47 -0.39
CA ALA A 133 1.90 5.23 0.06
C ALA A 133 2.99 4.15 0.14
N GLN A 134 2.88 3.22 1.10
CA GLN A 134 3.88 2.16 1.25
C GLN A 134 3.23 0.88 1.77
N VAL A 135 3.87 -0.24 1.47
CA VAL A 135 3.44 -1.56 1.92
C VAL A 135 4.64 -2.42 2.26
N SER A 136 4.55 -3.15 3.36
CA SER A 136 5.50 -4.21 3.70
C SER A 136 5.00 -5.53 3.12
N ILE A 137 5.90 -6.27 2.49
CA ILE A 137 5.66 -7.59 1.91
C ILE A 137 6.77 -8.54 2.31
N GLU A 138 6.44 -9.79 2.52
CA GLU A 138 7.40 -10.87 2.69
C GLU A 138 7.58 -11.59 1.36
N VAL A 139 8.81 -11.87 0.98
CA VAL A 139 9.19 -12.57 -0.25
C VAL A 139 10.01 -13.79 0.14
N ASP A 140 9.56 -14.99 -0.29
CA ASP A 140 10.17 -16.30 0.05
C ASP A 140 11.14 -16.81 -1.03
#